data_6e177be25637de5854866f2726177f9b
#
_entry.id   6e177be25637de5854866f2726177f9b
#
_cell.length_a   1.000
_cell.length_b   1.000
_cell.length_c   1.000
_cell.angle_alpha   90.00
_cell.angle_beta   90.00
_cell.angle_gamma   90.00
#
_symmetry.space_group_name_H-M   'P 1'
#
loop_
_entity.id
_entity.type
_entity.pdbx_description
1 polymer ?
#
loop_
_entity_poly.entity_id
_entity_poly.type
_entity_poly.pdbx_seq_one_letter_code
_entity_poly.pdbx_strand_id
1 'polypeptide(L)'
;MVNLSNFTPPPHPEGITLDGQLVRLEPLDSKKHAQQLFESNSEEGGERNWTYLPYGPFNAVSDYSDWLRSIEGLPDPVFFTIIRKEDGKAVGVASYLRINPNEGSIEVGHINFSPSLQRTAEATETMFLMMQWAFNSGYRRYEWKCNAKNVKSRKAAQRLGLSYEGVFRQASISKGQNRDTAWFAAIDKEWQQLEAAFSDYFKSCNSNPKSLRVLTEPILVKKDNLEFSS
;
A
#
# COMPACT_ATOMS: atom_id res chain seq x y z
N MET A 1 4.87 -20.56 -22.28
CA MET A 1 4.50 -20.67 -20.86
C MET A 1 5.77 -20.63 -20.02
N VAL A 2 5.78 -19.90 -18.90
CA VAL A 2 6.91 -19.89 -17.96
C VAL A 2 6.82 -21.14 -17.10
N ASN A 3 7.88 -21.93 -17.03
CA ASN A 3 7.94 -23.10 -16.16
C ASN A 3 8.19 -22.63 -14.70
N LEU A 4 7.34 -23.06 -13.79
CA LEU A 4 7.38 -22.71 -12.35
C LEU A 4 7.58 -23.96 -11.46
N SER A 5 8.04 -25.08 -12.02
CA SER A 5 8.26 -26.32 -11.24
C SER A 5 9.23 -26.15 -10.07
N ASN A 6 10.11 -25.15 -10.10
CA ASN A 6 11.06 -24.83 -9.05
C ASN A 6 10.65 -23.58 -8.24
N PHE A 7 9.41 -23.12 -8.35
CA PHE A 7 8.93 -22.00 -7.56
C PHE A 7 8.87 -22.38 -6.08
N THR A 8 9.52 -21.58 -5.25
CA THR A 8 9.50 -21.73 -3.78
C THR A 8 8.57 -20.66 -3.21
N PRO A 9 7.55 -21.03 -2.42
CA PRO A 9 6.68 -20.06 -1.78
C PRO A 9 7.47 -19.07 -0.93
N PRO A 10 7.24 -17.75 -1.09
CA PRO A 10 7.87 -16.73 -0.26
C PRO A 10 7.38 -16.79 1.18
N PRO A 11 8.15 -16.21 2.15
CA PRO A 11 7.77 -16.19 3.55
C PRO A 11 6.54 -15.31 3.78
N HIS A 12 5.80 -15.61 4.85
CA HIS A 12 4.71 -14.75 5.33
C HIS A 12 5.28 -13.48 5.99
N PRO A 13 4.62 -12.28 5.86
CA PRO A 13 5.13 -11.01 6.39
C PRO A 13 4.89 -10.79 7.89
N GLU A 14 4.56 -11.82 8.64
CA GLU A 14 4.33 -11.71 10.09
C GLU A 14 5.59 -11.31 10.84
N GLY A 15 5.47 -10.35 11.76
CA GLY A 15 6.54 -9.94 12.67
C GLY A 15 7.70 -9.16 12.04
N ILE A 16 7.66 -8.87 10.75
CA ILE A 16 8.72 -8.11 10.09
C ILE A 16 8.67 -6.62 10.44
N THR A 17 9.83 -5.97 10.39
CA THR A 17 9.97 -4.52 10.43
C THR A 17 10.64 -4.07 9.14
N LEU A 18 10.11 -3.01 8.50
CA LEU A 18 10.68 -2.43 7.29
C LEU A 18 11.30 -1.08 7.68
N ASP A 19 12.62 -0.96 7.55
CA ASP A 19 13.36 0.21 8.00
C ASP A 19 13.92 0.99 6.82
N GLY A 20 13.35 2.19 6.56
CA GLY A 20 13.78 3.12 5.52
C GLY A 20 14.66 4.24 6.07
N GLN A 21 14.88 5.27 5.25
CA GLN A 21 15.59 6.48 5.67
C GLN A 21 14.67 7.48 6.37
N LEU A 22 13.44 7.64 5.90
CA LEU A 22 12.47 8.62 6.36
C LEU A 22 11.43 8.01 7.29
N VAL A 23 11.07 6.73 7.07
CA VAL A 23 10.07 6.01 7.85
C VAL A 23 10.57 4.64 8.29
N ARG A 24 9.91 4.11 9.32
CA ARG A 24 9.97 2.71 9.72
C ARG A 24 8.54 2.17 9.81
N LEU A 25 8.29 1.01 9.22
CA LEU A 25 7.05 0.27 9.40
C LEU A 25 7.30 -0.85 10.39
N GLU A 26 6.57 -0.84 11.49
CA GLU A 26 6.65 -1.89 12.50
C GLU A 26 5.29 -2.56 12.69
N PRO A 27 5.23 -3.81 13.16
CA PRO A 27 3.96 -4.47 13.45
C PRO A 27 3.04 -3.58 14.28
N LEU A 28 1.76 -3.56 13.92
CA LEU A 28 0.77 -2.81 14.68
C LEU A 28 0.72 -3.29 16.12
N ASP A 29 0.84 -2.36 17.06
CA ASP A 29 0.67 -2.55 18.50
C ASP A 29 -0.36 -1.53 19.00
N SER A 30 -1.55 -1.99 19.36
CA SER A 30 -2.66 -1.14 19.75
C SER A 30 -2.37 -0.32 21.00
N LYS A 31 -1.60 -0.86 21.94
CA LYS A 31 -1.24 -0.19 23.20
C LYS A 31 -0.23 0.94 22.96
N LYS A 32 0.72 0.70 22.03
CA LYS A 32 1.79 1.65 21.73
C LYS A 32 1.33 2.77 20.79
N HIS A 33 0.49 2.44 19.81
CA HIS A 33 0.27 3.31 18.66
C HIS A 33 -1.09 4.03 18.65
N ALA A 34 -2.12 3.52 19.39
CA ALA A 34 -3.49 3.99 19.23
C ALA A 34 -3.65 5.50 19.44
N GLN A 35 -3.06 6.05 20.50
CA GLN A 35 -3.19 7.48 20.83
C GLN A 35 -2.62 8.35 19.69
N GLN A 36 -1.38 8.09 19.28
CA GLN A 36 -0.71 8.88 18.23
C GLN A 36 -1.41 8.74 16.87
N LEU A 37 -1.83 7.53 16.49
CA LEU A 37 -2.56 7.29 15.25
C LEU A 37 -3.92 7.98 15.24
N PHE A 38 -4.63 7.99 16.38
CA PHE A 38 -5.89 8.72 16.51
C PHE A 38 -5.68 10.22 16.34
N GLU A 39 -4.69 10.81 17.04
CA GLU A 39 -4.32 12.22 16.91
C GLU A 39 -3.95 12.58 15.47
N SER A 40 -3.09 11.79 14.83
CA SER A 40 -2.67 11.99 13.44
C SER A 40 -3.84 11.92 12.44
N ASN A 41 -4.82 11.05 12.68
CA ASN A 41 -6.03 10.97 11.86
C ASN A 41 -7.05 12.08 12.16
N SER A 42 -6.93 12.75 13.29
CA SER A 42 -7.79 13.88 13.69
C SER A 42 -7.26 15.24 13.19
N GLU A 43 -6.14 15.29 12.51
CA GLU A 43 -5.65 16.48 11.81
C GLU A 43 -6.69 16.99 10.79
N GLU A 44 -6.64 18.28 10.45
CA GLU A 44 -7.56 18.90 9.49
C GLU A 44 -7.61 18.13 8.16
N GLY A 45 -8.79 17.71 7.75
CA GLY A 45 -9.02 16.92 6.53
C GLY A 45 -8.88 15.41 6.73
N GLY A 46 -8.55 14.93 7.94
CA GLY A 46 -8.40 13.51 8.25
C GLY A 46 -9.69 12.71 8.11
N GLU A 47 -10.85 13.36 8.30
CA GLU A 47 -12.17 12.73 8.13
C GLU A 47 -12.38 12.13 6.74
N ARG A 48 -11.72 12.66 5.71
CA ARG A 48 -11.83 12.19 4.31
C ARG A 48 -11.13 10.85 4.08
N ASN A 49 -10.21 10.46 4.96
CA ASN A 49 -9.47 9.21 4.84
C ASN A 49 -10.39 7.99 4.94
N TRP A 50 -11.48 8.11 5.67
CA TRP A 50 -12.41 7.02 5.96
C TRP A 50 -13.44 6.76 4.86
N THR A 51 -13.53 7.62 3.85
CA THR A 51 -14.56 7.55 2.79
C THR A 51 -14.58 6.20 2.09
N TYR A 52 -13.41 5.62 1.78
CA TYR A 52 -13.29 4.38 1.02
C TYR A 52 -12.79 3.19 1.85
N LEU A 53 -12.51 3.41 3.14
CA LEU A 53 -12.18 2.34 4.08
C LEU A 53 -13.47 1.68 4.59
N PRO A 54 -13.48 0.36 4.86
CA PRO A 54 -14.66 -0.35 5.31
C PRO A 54 -15.05 -0.04 6.76
N TYR A 55 -14.22 0.66 7.49
CA TYR A 55 -14.36 1.07 8.90
C TYR A 55 -14.17 2.58 9.05
N GLY A 56 -14.38 3.10 10.27
CA GLY A 56 -14.28 4.51 10.60
C GLY A 56 -15.33 5.41 9.92
N PRO A 57 -15.32 6.72 10.19
CA PRO A 57 -14.44 7.40 11.15
C PRO A 57 -14.67 6.95 12.60
N PHE A 58 -13.70 7.24 13.48
CA PHE A 58 -13.78 6.99 14.90
C PHE A 58 -13.84 8.33 15.64
N ASN A 59 -14.75 8.46 16.61
CA ASN A 59 -14.99 9.72 17.33
C ASN A 59 -14.21 9.80 18.65
N ALA A 60 -13.74 8.68 19.17
CA ALA A 60 -12.98 8.60 20.39
C ALA A 60 -11.74 7.69 20.22
N VAL A 61 -10.70 7.98 20.97
CA VAL A 61 -9.48 7.15 21.00
C VAL A 61 -9.77 5.73 21.50
N SER A 62 -10.75 5.56 22.42
CA SER A 62 -11.19 4.25 22.89
C SER A 62 -11.68 3.36 21.76
N ASP A 63 -12.60 3.89 20.92
CA ASP A 63 -13.19 3.16 19.81
C ASP A 63 -12.12 2.81 18.77
N TYR A 64 -11.19 3.73 18.52
CA TYR A 64 -10.07 3.49 17.62
C TYR A 64 -9.12 2.43 18.16
N SER A 65 -8.80 2.48 19.47
CA SER A 65 -7.98 1.48 20.15
C SER A 65 -8.60 0.08 20.13
N ASP A 66 -9.93 0.00 20.35
CA ASP A 66 -10.64 -1.27 20.30
C ASP A 66 -10.64 -1.86 18.88
N TRP A 67 -10.80 -1.02 17.86
CA TRP A 67 -10.65 -1.45 16.49
C TRP A 67 -9.22 -1.93 16.20
N LEU A 68 -8.18 -1.19 16.59
CA LEU A 68 -6.79 -1.61 16.40
C LEU A 68 -6.52 -2.95 17.08
N ARG A 69 -7.02 -3.15 18.31
CA ARG A 69 -6.88 -4.42 19.04
C ARG A 69 -7.55 -5.59 18.32
N SER A 70 -8.63 -5.31 17.61
CA SER A 70 -9.37 -6.36 16.86
C SER A 70 -8.63 -6.83 15.60
N ILE A 71 -7.66 -6.06 15.11
CA ILE A 71 -6.89 -6.37 13.90
C ILE A 71 -5.40 -6.63 14.16
N GLU A 72 -4.94 -6.37 15.38
CA GLU A 72 -3.57 -6.62 15.81
C GLU A 72 -3.26 -8.13 15.80
N GLY A 73 -2.12 -8.50 15.23
CA GLY A 73 -1.65 -9.89 15.23
C GLY A 73 -2.47 -10.84 14.34
N LEU A 74 -3.39 -10.33 13.51
CA LEU A 74 -4.07 -11.17 12.52
C LEU A 74 -3.06 -11.65 11.45
N PRO A 75 -3.19 -12.90 11.00
CA PRO A 75 -2.33 -13.41 9.93
C PRO A 75 -2.68 -12.81 8.55
N ASP A 76 -3.91 -12.37 8.34
CA ASP A 76 -4.36 -11.69 7.12
C ASP A 76 -5.64 -10.89 7.44
N PRO A 77 -5.61 -9.57 7.33
CA PRO A 77 -4.48 -8.70 6.95
C PRO A 77 -3.40 -8.53 8.04
N VAL A 78 -2.13 -8.43 7.62
CA VAL A 78 -1.00 -8.08 8.49
C VAL A 78 -0.81 -6.57 8.47
N PHE A 79 -1.12 -5.90 9.58
CA PHE A 79 -1.05 -4.45 9.71
C PHE A 79 0.30 -3.97 10.21
N PHE A 80 0.75 -2.85 9.66
CA PHE A 80 1.92 -2.10 10.07
C PHE A 80 1.56 -0.69 10.47
N THR A 81 2.20 -0.19 11.53
CA THR A 81 2.21 1.23 11.87
C THR A 81 3.39 1.92 11.19
N ILE A 82 3.14 3.06 10.59
CA ILE A 82 4.15 3.88 9.93
C ILE A 82 4.66 4.91 10.94
N ILE A 83 5.92 4.79 11.30
CA ILE A 83 6.63 5.71 12.19
C ILE A 83 7.48 6.65 11.36
N ARG A 84 7.22 7.94 11.44
CA ARG A 84 8.09 8.96 10.83
C ARG A 84 9.37 9.10 11.65
N LYS A 85 10.53 8.98 11.02
CA LYS A 85 11.81 8.97 11.74
C LYS A 85 12.24 10.35 12.27
N GLU A 86 11.79 11.42 11.63
CA GLU A 86 12.12 12.80 12.03
C GLU A 86 11.70 13.12 13.47
N ASP A 87 10.50 12.67 13.86
CA ASP A 87 9.91 13.01 15.17
C ASP A 87 9.42 11.77 15.97
N GLY A 88 9.61 10.57 15.44
CA GLY A 88 9.21 9.32 16.08
C GLY A 88 7.69 9.10 16.16
N LYS A 89 6.88 9.87 15.45
CA LYS A 89 5.41 9.78 15.51
C LYS A 89 4.84 8.70 14.62
N ALA A 90 3.79 8.04 15.13
CA ALA A 90 2.92 7.18 14.34
C ALA A 90 1.99 8.03 13.47
N VAL A 91 2.16 7.98 12.16
CA VAL A 91 1.49 8.89 11.20
C VAL A 91 0.58 8.18 10.19
N GLY A 92 0.41 6.88 10.33
CA GLY A 92 -0.50 6.11 9.48
C GLY A 92 -0.35 4.62 9.66
N VAL A 93 -1.22 3.90 8.95
CA VAL A 93 -1.17 2.43 8.86
C VAL A 93 -1.26 1.98 7.41
N ALA A 94 -0.69 0.82 7.13
CA ALA A 94 -0.89 0.07 5.90
C ALA A 94 -0.84 -1.42 6.23
N SER A 95 -1.35 -2.28 5.32
CA SER A 95 -1.28 -3.72 5.55
C SER A 95 -0.89 -4.47 4.29
N TYR A 96 -0.35 -5.68 4.48
CA TYR A 96 -0.47 -6.73 3.48
C TYR A 96 -1.75 -7.52 3.73
N LEU A 97 -2.39 -7.95 2.66
CA LEU A 97 -3.59 -8.77 2.75
C LEU A 97 -3.70 -9.68 1.52
N ARG A 98 -4.64 -10.62 1.56
CA ARG A 98 -4.77 -11.65 0.52
C ARG A 98 -3.41 -12.27 0.20
N ILE A 99 -2.70 -12.62 1.28
CA ILE A 99 -1.36 -13.17 1.24
C ILE A 99 -1.47 -14.62 0.77
N ASN A 100 -0.95 -14.91 -0.42
CA ASN A 100 -0.97 -16.25 -0.99
C ASN A 100 0.43 -16.67 -1.44
N PRO A 101 1.25 -17.21 -0.53
CA PRO A 101 2.61 -17.66 -0.85
C PRO A 101 2.64 -18.75 -1.95
N ASN A 102 1.66 -19.64 -1.99
CA ASN A 102 1.63 -20.72 -2.97
C ASN A 102 1.49 -20.22 -4.41
N GLU A 103 0.79 -19.11 -4.63
CA GLU A 103 0.70 -18.43 -5.92
C GLU A 103 1.75 -17.31 -6.06
N GLY A 104 2.46 -16.98 -4.99
CA GLY A 104 3.41 -15.87 -4.95
C GLY A 104 2.75 -14.51 -5.12
N SER A 105 1.54 -14.33 -4.62
CA SER A 105 0.82 -13.06 -4.70
C SER A 105 0.56 -12.44 -3.32
N ILE A 106 0.64 -11.11 -3.26
CA ILE A 106 0.38 -10.32 -2.05
C ILE A 106 -0.22 -8.97 -2.44
N GLU A 107 -1.18 -8.51 -1.66
CA GLU A 107 -1.81 -7.19 -1.88
C GLU A 107 -1.39 -6.21 -0.79
N VAL A 108 -1.16 -4.94 -1.17
CA VAL A 108 -1.11 -3.84 -0.22
C VAL A 108 -2.46 -3.16 -0.14
N GLY A 109 -2.93 -2.90 1.08
CA GLY A 109 -4.21 -2.22 1.29
C GLY A 109 -4.37 -1.68 2.70
N HIS A 110 -5.62 -1.35 3.04
CA HIS A 110 -5.94 -0.69 4.31
C HIS A 110 -5.08 0.56 4.59
N ILE A 111 -4.67 1.24 3.49
CA ILE A 111 -3.78 2.40 3.56
C ILE A 111 -4.56 3.57 4.15
N ASN A 112 -4.17 3.98 5.35
CA ASN A 112 -4.66 5.17 6.02
C ASN A 112 -3.48 6.04 6.44
N PHE A 113 -3.19 7.05 5.65
CA PHE A 113 -2.14 8.04 5.89
C PHE A 113 -2.75 9.30 6.50
N SER A 114 -2.19 9.78 7.61
CA SER A 114 -2.59 11.07 8.16
C SER A 114 -2.45 12.19 7.13
N PRO A 115 -3.17 13.31 7.26
CA PRO A 115 -3.01 14.46 6.38
C PRO A 115 -1.54 14.91 6.25
N SER A 116 -0.78 14.90 7.36
CA SER A 116 0.63 15.29 7.39
C SER A 116 1.57 14.30 6.65
N LEU A 117 1.19 13.02 6.53
CA LEU A 117 1.94 12.03 5.77
C LEU A 117 1.62 12.07 4.27
N GLN A 118 0.41 12.46 3.88
CA GLN A 118 -0.03 12.41 2.49
C GLN A 118 0.80 13.31 1.58
N ARG A 119 1.14 12.81 0.37
CA ARG A 119 1.88 13.52 -0.69
C ARG A 119 3.33 13.87 -0.32
N THR A 120 3.91 13.20 0.64
CA THR A 120 5.29 13.39 1.10
C THR A 120 6.23 12.34 0.52
N ALA A 121 7.53 12.53 0.72
CA ALA A 121 8.54 11.53 0.41
C ALA A 121 8.40 10.30 1.32
N GLU A 122 8.02 10.52 2.59
CA GLU A 122 7.76 9.50 3.59
C GLU A 122 6.62 8.56 3.16
N ALA A 123 5.52 9.11 2.62
CA ALA A 123 4.44 8.30 2.05
C ALA A 123 4.91 7.46 0.86
N THR A 124 5.81 8.00 0.06
CA THR A 124 6.40 7.29 -1.08
C THR A 124 7.34 6.19 -0.61
N GLU A 125 8.20 6.48 0.38
CA GLU A 125 9.11 5.49 0.96
C GLU A 125 8.34 4.34 1.64
N THR A 126 7.25 4.65 2.35
CA THR A 126 6.35 3.63 2.91
C THR A 126 5.92 2.61 1.86
N MET A 127 5.41 3.06 0.73
CA MET A 127 4.95 2.16 -0.34
C MET A 127 6.10 1.45 -1.03
N PHE A 128 7.24 2.12 -1.20
CA PHE A 128 8.46 1.51 -1.74
C PHE A 128 8.95 0.35 -0.87
N LEU A 129 9.08 0.56 0.44
CA LEU A 129 9.55 -0.47 1.38
C LEU A 129 8.66 -1.71 1.37
N MET A 130 7.34 -1.53 1.31
CA MET A 130 6.41 -2.66 1.22
C MET A 130 6.57 -3.40 -0.11
N MET A 131 6.66 -2.70 -1.23
CA MET A 131 6.88 -3.33 -2.54
C MET A 131 8.23 -4.04 -2.61
N GLN A 132 9.29 -3.40 -2.11
CA GLN A 132 10.65 -3.94 -2.07
C GLN A 132 10.71 -5.24 -1.26
N TRP A 133 10.13 -5.26 -0.08
CA TRP A 133 10.10 -6.48 0.73
C TRP A 133 9.38 -7.61 0.00
N ALA A 134 8.22 -7.34 -0.59
CA ALA A 134 7.44 -8.35 -1.28
C ALA A 134 8.26 -9.00 -2.43
N PHE A 135 8.84 -8.21 -3.31
CA PHE A 135 9.61 -8.75 -4.43
C PHE A 135 10.92 -9.42 -4.01
N ASN A 136 11.64 -8.82 -3.05
CA ASN A 136 12.90 -9.38 -2.55
C ASN A 136 12.69 -10.68 -1.75
N SER A 137 11.49 -10.87 -1.20
CA SER A 137 11.09 -12.13 -0.54
C SER A 137 10.65 -13.22 -1.53
N GLY A 138 10.49 -12.91 -2.83
CA GLY A 138 10.14 -13.88 -3.85
C GLY A 138 8.66 -13.87 -4.27
N TYR A 139 7.87 -12.91 -3.81
CA TYR A 139 6.53 -12.71 -4.37
C TYR A 139 6.64 -12.32 -5.84
N ARG A 140 5.80 -12.93 -6.68
CA ARG A 140 5.80 -12.72 -8.13
C ARG A 140 4.85 -11.61 -8.57
N ARG A 141 3.88 -11.27 -7.69
CA ARG A 141 2.80 -10.34 -7.97
C ARG A 141 2.46 -9.51 -6.73
N TYR A 142 2.54 -8.21 -6.88
CA TYR A 142 2.18 -7.22 -5.88
C TYR A 142 0.94 -6.47 -6.33
N GLU A 143 -0.15 -6.57 -5.57
CA GLU A 143 -1.47 -6.08 -5.95
C GLU A 143 -1.88 -4.81 -5.20
N TRP A 144 -2.71 -4.01 -5.86
CA TRP A 144 -3.41 -2.88 -5.27
C TRP A 144 -4.84 -2.85 -5.78
N LYS A 145 -5.79 -2.79 -4.86
CA LYS A 145 -7.22 -2.72 -5.18
C LYS A 145 -7.86 -1.53 -4.49
N CYS A 146 -8.71 -0.81 -5.22
CA CYS A 146 -9.44 0.31 -4.64
C CYS A 146 -10.84 0.42 -5.24
N ASN A 147 -11.73 1.17 -4.55
CA ASN A 147 -13.00 1.55 -5.15
C ASN A 147 -12.75 2.28 -6.48
N ALA A 148 -13.44 1.89 -7.56
CA ALA A 148 -13.27 2.48 -8.89
C ALA A 148 -13.51 4.00 -8.91
N LYS A 149 -14.31 4.51 -7.96
CA LYS A 149 -14.57 5.96 -7.77
C LYS A 149 -13.44 6.67 -7.01
N ASN A 150 -12.52 5.95 -6.35
CA ASN A 150 -11.40 6.53 -5.63
C ASN A 150 -10.27 6.96 -6.58
N VAL A 151 -10.48 8.10 -7.25
CA VAL A 151 -9.53 8.65 -8.23
C VAL A 151 -8.14 8.88 -7.63
N LYS A 152 -8.06 9.30 -6.35
CA LYS A 152 -6.78 9.53 -5.65
C LYS A 152 -5.99 8.23 -5.53
N SER A 153 -6.62 7.15 -5.10
CA SER A 153 -5.98 5.84 -4.95
C SER A 153 -5.56 5.25 -6.30
N ARG A 154 -6.41 5.37 -7.33
CA ARG A 154 -6.07 4.93 -8.70
C ARG A 154 -4.82 5.66 -9.24
N LYS A 155 -4.76 7.00 -9.07
CA LYS A 155 -3.60 7.79 -9.47
C LYS A 155 -2.35 7.44 -8.65
N ALA A 156 -2.51 7.11 -7.36
CA ALA A 156 -1.41 6.69 -6.50
C ALA A 156 -0.82 5.35 -6.97
N ALA A 157 -1.65 4.35 -7.24
CA ALA A 157 -1.21 3.05 -7.75
C ALA A 157 -0.37 3.20 -9.03
N GLN A 158 -0.88 3.95 -10.04
CA GLN A 158 -0.15 4.18 -11.28
C GLN A 158 1.14 4.99 -11.08
N ARG A 159 1.11 6.01 -10.19
CA ARG A 159 2.32 6.78 -9.85
C ARG A 159 3.41 5.91 -9.23
N LEU A 160 3.03 4.88 -8.49
CA LEU A 160 3.94 3.91 -7.87
C LEU A 160 4.38 2.80 -8.84
N GLY A 161 3.91 2.83 -10.09
CA GLY A 161 4.30 1.89 -11.14
C GLY A 161 3.45 0.62 -11.21
N LEU A 162 2.28 0.58 -10.56
CA LEU A 162 1.36 -0.54 -10.72
C LEU A 162 0.47 -0.32 -11.95
N SER A 163 0.48 -1.29 -12.86
CA SER A 163 -0.31 -1.29 -14.09
C SER A 163 -1.78 -1.54 -13.80
N TYR A 164 -2.66 -0.80 -14.50
CA TYR A 164 -4.10 -0.97 -14.39
C TYR A 164 -4.55 -2.22 -15.18
N GLU A 165 -5.28 -3.13 -14.53
CA GLU A 165 -5.72 -4.38 -15.12
C GLU A 165 -7.24 -4.42 -15.44
N GLY A 166 -8.04 -3.60 -14.79
CA GLY A 166 -9.47 -3.53 -15.08
C GLY A 166 -10.34 -3.16 -13.88
N VAL A 167 -11.66 -3.26 -14.06
CA VAL A 167 -12.66 -3.06 -13.01
C VAL A 167 -13.55 -4.29 -12.87
N PHE A 168 -13.62 -4.81 -11.67
CA PHE A 168 -14.64 -5.78 -11.29
C PHE A 168 -15.90 -5.03 -10.89
N ARG A 169 -16.94 -5.12 -11.72
CA ARG A 169 -18.23 -4.47 -11.47
C ARG A 169 -18.97 -5.23 -10.37
N GLN A 170 -19.64 -4.48 -9.46
CA GLN A 170 -20.41 -5.06 -8.35
C GLN A 170 -19.59 -6.06 -7.51
N ALA A 171 -18.31 -5.79 -7.34
CA ALA A 171 -17.37 -6.69 -6.68
C ALA A 171 -17.67 -6.89 -5.20
N SER A 172 -18.24 -5.88 -4.54
CA SER A 172 -18.57 -5.95 -3.11
C SER A 172 -19.59 -4.89 -2.71
N ILE A 173 -20.06 -4.99 -1.46
CA ILE A 173 -20.87 -3.97 -0.80
C ILE A 173 -20.00 -3.33 0.29
N SER A 174 -19.88 -2.00 0.29
CA SER A 174 -19.14 -1.25 1.31
C SER A 174 -20.03 -0.15 1.87
N LYS A 175 -20.19 -0.11 3.19
CA LYS A 175 -21.06 0.87 3.89
C LYS A 175 -22.46 0.95 3.26
N GLY A 176 -23.05 -0.21 2.92
CA GLY A 176 -24.38 -0.31 2.32
C GLY A 176 -24.48 0.09 0.84
N GLN A 177 -23.36 0.40 0.19
CA GLN A 177 -23.34 0.82 -1.22
C GLN A 177 -22.56 -0.16 -2.11
N ASN A 178 -22.97 -0.23 -3.38
CA ASN A 178 -22.24 -0.99 -4.39
C ASN A 178 -20.80 -0.46 -4.54
N ARG A 179 -19.84 -1.39 -4.57
CA ARG A 179 -18.45 -1.09 -4.81
C ARG A 179 -17.94 -1.86 -6.05
N ASP A 180 -17.73 -1.12 -7.12
CA ASP A 180 -16.90 -1.56 -8.23
C ASP A 180 -15.43 -1.42 -7.81
N THR A 181 -14.62 -2.44 -8.10
CA THR A 181 -13.23 -2.48 -7.64
C THR A 181 -12.28 -2.40 -8.83
N ALA A 182 -11.45 -1.36 -8.85
CA ALA A 182 -10.34 -1.22 -9.80
C ALA A 182 -9.13 -2.00 -9.29
N TRP A 183 -8.51 -2.77 -10.20
CA TRP A 183 -7.37 -3.64 -9.96
C TRP A 183 -6.12 -3.08 -10.61
N PHE A 184 -5.02 -3.16 -9.88
CA PHE A 184 -3.68 -2.77 -10.32
C PHE A 184 -2.70 -3.81 -9.80
N ALA A 185 -1.63 -4.04 -10.55
CA ALA A 185 -0.54 -4.90 -10.13
C ALA A 185 0.80 -4.45 -10.70
N ALA A 186 1.87 -4.83 -10.01
CA ALA A 186 3.21 -4.95 -10.55
C ALA A 186 3.66 -6.41 -10.43
N ILE A 187 4.53 -6.87 -11.32
CA ILE A 187 5.06 -8.23 -11.32
C ILE A 187 6.58 -8.25 -11.15
N ASP A 188 7.11 -9.40 -10.75
CA ASP A 188 8.52 -9.61 -10.46
C ASP A 188 9.45 -9.17 -11.60
N LYS A 189 9.02 -9.36 -12.85
CA LYS A 189 9.78 -8.95 -14.05
C LYS A 189 9.92 -7.45 -14.21
N GLU A 190 9.05 -6.67 -13.59
CA GLU A 190 9.03 -5.20 -13.62
C GLU A 190 9.86 -4.62 -12.47
N TRP A 191 10.13 -5.43 -11.42
CA TRP A 191 10.69 -4.96 -10.17
C TRP A 191 12.03 -4.24 -10.34
N GLN A 192 12.96 -4.78 -11.10
CA GLN A 192 14.27 -4.16 -11.29
C GLN A 192 14.17 -2.74 -11.84
N GLN A 193 13.25 -2.50 -12.78
CA GLN A 193 13.02 -1.18 -13.37
C GLN A 193 12.30 -0.25 -12.38
N LEU A 194 11.34 -0.77 -11.63
CA LEU A 194 10.64 -0.02 -10.57
C LEU A 194 11.60 0.40 -9.46
N GLU A 195 12.44 -0.51 -8.97
CA GLU A 195 13.43 -0.21 -7.93
C GLU A 195 14.40 0.89 -8.37
N ALA A 196 14.87 0.83 -9.62
CA ALA A 196 15.70 1.88 -10.22
C ALA A 196 14.97 3.24 -10.27
N ALA A 197 13.70 3.25 -10.67
CA ALA A 197 12.87 4.46 -10.72
C ALA A 197 12.68 5.09 -9.33
N PHE A 198 12.42 4.27 -8.30
CA PHE A 198 12.36 4.76 -6.92
C PHE A 198 13.70 5.27 -6.41
N SER A 199 14.81 4.57 -6.71
CA SER A 199 16.15 5.04 -6.34
C SER A 199 16.47 6.40 -6.95
N ASP A 200 16.15 6.60 -8.23
CA ASP A 200 16.33 7.88 -8.92
C ASP A 200 15.43 8.98 -8.33
N TYR A 201 14.19 8.63 -7.99
CA TYR A 201 13.28 9.55 -7.30
C TYR A 201 13.88 10.04 -5.98
N PHE A 202 14.29 9.13 -5.08
CA PHE A 202 14.82 9.51 -3.76
C PHE A 202 16.14 10.28 -3.86
N LYS A 203 17.05 9.90 -4.76
CA LYS A 203 18.29 10.65 -5.00
C LYS A 203 18.04 12.08 -5.47
N SER A 204 16.95 12.29 -6.22
CA SER A 204 16.62 13.61 -6.78
C SER A 204 15.92 14.54 -5.81
N CYS A 205 15.33 14.03 -4.71
CA CYS A 205 14.47 14.81 -3.80
C CYS A 205 15.17 16.07 -3.26
N ASN A 206 16.46 16.02 -3.00
CA ASN A 206 17.23 17.11 -2.38
C ASN A 206 17.93 18.04 -3.37
N SER A 207 17.91 17.76 -4.68
CA SER A 207 18.67 18.55 -5.65
C SER A 207 17.82 19.06 -6.82
N ASN A 208 17.27 18.14 -7.59
CA ASN A 208 16.40 18.43 -8.74
C ASN A 208 15.26 17.41 -8.76
N PRO A 209 14.14 17.65 -8.04
CA PRO A 209 13.09 16.69 -7.82
C PRO A 209 12.50 16.15 -9.13
N LYS A 210 12.71 14.86 -9.40
CA LYS A 210 12.08 14.17 -10.51
C LYS A 210 10.70 13.66 -10.08
N SER A 211 9.70 13.75 -10.95
CA SER A 211 8.42 13.15 -10.67
C SER A 211 8.51 11.64 -10.75
N LEU A 212 8.16 10.94 -9.66
CA LEU A 212 8.11 9.47 -9.68
C LEU A 212 7.19 8.95 -10.80
N ARG A 213 6.09 9.64 -11.07
CA ARG A 213 5.18 9.28 -12.17
C ARG A 213 5.91 9.24 -13.51
N VAL A 214 6.74 10.21 -13.80
CA VAL A 214 7.52 10.26 -15.06
C VAL A 214 8.50 9.11 -15.15
N LEU A 215 9.09 8.71 -14.02
CA LEU A 215 10.04 7.60 -13.95
C LEU A 215 9.37 6.23 -14.10
N THR A 216 8.15 6.07 -13.58
CA THR A 216 7.42 4.79 -13.59
C THR A 216 6.52 4.61 -14.82
N GLU A 217 6.07 5.70 -15.46
CA GLU A 217 5.16 5.64 -16.62
C GLU A 217 5.65 4.74 -17.78
N PRO A 218 6.96 4.70 -18.11
CA PRO A 218 7.45 3.80 -19.16
C PRO A 218 7.36 2.31 -18.81
N ILE A 219 7.22 1.97 -17.54
CA ILE A 219 7.16 0.60 -17.03
C ILE A 219 5.72 0.06 -17.08
N LEU A 220 4.73 0.97 -17.03
CA LEU A 220 3.32 0.58 -17.01
C LEU A 220 2.92 -0.14 -18.31
N VAL A 221 2.22 -1.25 -18.15
CA VAL A 221 1.58 -1.94 -19.29
C VAL A 221 0.47 -1.05 -19.82
N LYS A 222 0.54 -0.69 -21.10
CA LYS A 222 -0.48 0.11 -21.75
C LYS A 222 -1.74 -0.71 -21.97
N LYS A 223 -2.91 -0.05 -21.87
CA LYS A 223 -4.22 -0.68 -22.01
C LYS A 223 -4.38 -1.45 -23.33
N ASP A 224 -3.77 -0.94 -24.41
CA ASP A 224 -3.80 -1.56 -25.75
C ASP A 224 -3.15 -2.95 -25.78
N ASN A 225 -2.27 -3.26 -24.82
CA ASN A 225 -1.65 -4.58 -24.68
C ASN A 225 -2.49 -5.56 -23.85
N LEU A 226 -3.58 -5.09 -23.25
CA LEU A 226 -4.54 -5.88 -22.46
C LEU A 226 -5.84 -6.16 -23.24
N GLU A 227 -6.01 -5.58 -24.43
CA GLU A 227 -7.11 -5.94 -25.32
C GLU A 227 -6.81 -7.32 -25.90
N PHE A 228 -7.62 -8.30 -25.52
CA PHE A 228 -7.63 -9.57 -26.19
C PHE A 228 -8.00 -9.32 -27.66
N SER A 229 -7.10 -9.63 -28.58
CA SER A 229 -7.47 -9.76 -29.97
C SER A 229 -8.57 -10.81 -30.03
N SER A 230 -9.74 -10.37 -30.39
CA SER A 230 -10.96 -11.17 -30.63
C SER A 230 -10.75 -12.24 -31.68
#